data_8e5a57f1879155124f676cd442a6144e
#
_entry.id   8e5a57f1879155124f676cd442a6144e
#
_cell.length_a   1.000
_cell.length_b   1.000
_cell.length_c   1.000
_cell.angle_alpha   90.00
_cell.angle_beta   90.00
_cell.angle_gamma   90.00
#
_symmetry.space_group_name_H-M   'P 1'
#
loop_
_entity.id
_entity.type
_entity.pdbx_description
1 polymer ?
#
loop_
_entity_poly.entity_id
_entity_poly.type
_entity_poly.pdbx_seq_one_letter_code
_entity_poly.pdbx_strand_id
1 'polypeptide(L)'
;MNILHLKYAVEVAKAGSLSKAAEALYMNQPNLSRAIKELEASLGITIFGRSAKGVYVTPEGEEFLGYARKILSQIDEVEAIYKSGAPVRQRFSISVPRASYISAAFAQFSKRLGPERAEIFYKETNAMRVIRNILTADYKLGILRYASSYDKYFKEMLDEKGLTGELVTEFHYVLLMNEKHPLAGKETISFADLRPFIEIAHADPYVPSLPLATVKKEELPDDIDRRIFVFERASQYDLLQQNPETFMWVSPAPEDTLRRYGLVQRACPENQKVYRDMLIYRKDYKLTELDQDFITELCKARRQYLNI
;
A
#
# COMPACT_ATOMS: atom_id res chain seq x y z
N MET A 1 -18.45 15.41 -22.51
CA MET A 1 -18.24 15.77 -21.09
C MET A 1 -17.36 17.02 -21.01
N ASN A 2 -17.73 18.06 -20.27
CA ASN A 2 -16.98 19.32 -20.14
C ASN A 2 -16.43 19.43 -18.71
N ILE A 3 -15.17 19.84 -18.56
CA ILE A 3 -14.49 20.02 -17.25
C ILE A 3 -15.26 21.00 -16.34
N LEU A 4 -15.83 22.06 -16.91
CA LEU A 4 -16.66 22.98 -16.16
C LEU A 4 -17.91 22.32 -15.56
N HIS A 5 -18.52 21.36 -16.28
CA HIS A 5 -19.65 20.61 -15.75
C HIS A 5 -19.26 19.72 -14.57
N LEU A 6 -18.02 19.18 -14.54
CA LEU A 6 -17.49 18.46 -13.38
C LEU A 6 -17.35 19.39 -12.16
N LYS A 7 -16.78 20.59 -12.35
CA LYS A 7 -16.67 21.61 -11.29
C LYS A 7 -18.07 22.00 -10.76
N TYR A 8 -19.04 22.20 -11.63
CA TYR A 8 -20.41 22.51 -11.26
C TYR A 8 -21.06 21.38 -10.45
N ALA A 9 -20.92 20.13 -10.88
CA ALA A 9 -21.48 19.00 -10.15
C ALA A 9 -20.87 18.86 -8.74
N VAL A 10 -19.57 19.01 -8.61
CA VAL A 10 -18.89 18.96 -7.30
C VAL A 10 -19.36 20.10 -6.39
N GLU A 11 -19.54 21.31 -6.91
CA GLU A 11 -20.01 22.45 -6.10
C GLU A 11 -21.49 22.30 -5.70
N VAL A 12 -22.36 21.76 -6.59
CA VAL A 12 -23.76 21.46 -6.25
C VAL A 12 -23.83 20.41 -5.13
N ALA A 13 -23.02 19.37 -5.19
CA ALA A 13 -22.95 18.35 -4.13
C ALA A 13 -22.51 18.95 -2.80
N LYS A 14 -21.52 19.83 -2.81
CA LYS A 14 -21.00 20.51 -1.62
C LYS A 14 -22.05 21.48 -1.00
N ALA A 15 -22.74 22.24 -1.83
CA ALA A 15 -23.72 23.24 -1.38
C ALA A 15 -25.07 22.62 -0.96
N GLY A 16 -25.41 21.40 -1.42
CA GLY A 16 -26.71 20.76 -1.21
C GLY A 16 -27.88 21.52 -1.82
N SER A 17 -27.62 22.54 -2.65
CA SER A 17 -28.64 23.44 -3.25
C SER A 17 -28.10 24.04 -4.54
N LEU A 18 -28.90 23.96 -5.62
CA LEU A 18 -28.56 24.60 -6.89
C LEU A 18 -28.42 26.12 -6.79
N SER A 19 -29.27 26.78 -5.95
CA SER A 19 -29.20 28.21 -5.79
C SER A 19 -27.95 28.67 -5.06
N LYS A 20 -27.59 28.01 -3.96
CA LYS A 20 -26.34 28.27 -3.21
C LYS A 20 -25.08 27.96 -4.04
N ALA A 21 -25.10 26.87 -4.80
CA ALA A 21 -24.02 26.54 -5.70
C ALA A 21 -23.86 27.57 -6.84
N ALA A 22 -24.96 28.04 -7.42
CA ALA A 22 -24.93 29.06 -8.44
C ALA A 22 -24.37 30.40 -7.91
N GLU A 23 -24.72 30.78 -6.69
CA GLU A 23 -24.15 31.94 -6.00
C GLU A 23 -22.65 31.79 -5.78
N ALA A 24 -22.18 30.62 -5.27
CA ALA A 24 -20.78 30.35 -5.08
C ALA A 24 -19.96 30.32 -6.39
N LEU A 25 -20.61 29.97 -7.50
CA LEU A 25 -20.01 29.93 -8.84
C LEU A 25 -20.18 31.26 -9.62
N TYR A 26 -20.75 32.27 -9.01
CA TYR A 26 -21.04 33.57 -9.64
C TYR A 26 -21.82 33.44 -10.95
N MET A 27 -22.84 32.56 -10.99
CA MET A 27 -23.65 32.31 -12.18
C MET A 27 -25.15 32.22 -11.86
N ASN A 28 -25.97 32.28 -12.91
CA ASN A 28 -27.42 32.16 -12.75
C ASN A 28 -27.84 30.71 -12.55
N GLN A 29 -28.71 30.45 -11.57
CA GLN A 29 -29.23 29.12 -11.24
C GLN A 29 -29.83 28.36 -12.45
N PRO A 30 -30.58 28.97 -13.39
CA PRO A 30 -31.05 28.28 -14.59
C PRO A 30 -29.94 27.74 -15.46
N ASN A 31 -28.83 28.46 -15.61
CA ASN A 31 -27.67 28.01 -16.37
C ASN A 31 -26.98 26.84 -15.71
N LEU A 32 -26.79 26.90 -14.38
CA LEU A 32 -26.23 25.78 -13.61
C LEU A 32 -27.11 24.52 -13.73
N SER A 33 -28.45 24.69 -13.58
CA SER A 33 -29.39 23.58 -13.71
C SER A 33 -29.35 22.93 -15.10
N ARG A 34 -29.21 23.76 -16.16
CA ARG A 34 -29.06 23.25 -17.53
C ARG A 34 -27.75 22.45 -17.70
N ALA A 35 -26.62 22.99 -17.22
CA ALA A 35 -25.33 22.33 -17.31
C ALA A 35 -25.32 20.99 -16.59
N ILE A 36 -25.96 20.89 -15.42
CA ILE A 36 -26.11 19.61 -14.71
C ILE A 36 -26.95 18.63 -15.52
N LYS A 37 -28.07 19.04 -16.07
CA LYS A 37 -28.92 18.17 -16.92
C LYS A 37 -28.20 17.71 -18.17
N GLU A 38 -27.42 18.56 -18.83
CA GLU A 38 -26.60 18.20 -19.98
C GLU A 38 -25.53 17.17 -19.60
N LEU A 39 -24.91 17.31 -18.42
CA LEU A 39 -23.96 16.35 -17.88
C LEU A 39 -24.62 14.99 -17.63
N GLU A 40 -25.73 14.97 -16.91
CA GLU A 40 -26.52 13.75 -16.63
C GLU A 40 -26.97 13.06 -17.93
N ALA A 41 -27.49 13.83 -18.89
CA ALA A 41 -27.88 13.31 -20.20
C ALA A 41 -26.69 12.71 -20.98
N SER A 42 -25.52 13.36 -20.93
CA SER A 42 -24.31 12.87 -21.62
C SER A 42 -23.75 11.56 -21.03
N LEU A 43 -24.04 11.30 -19.76
CA LEU A 43 -23.59 10.13 -19.02
C LEU A 43 -24.66 9.02 -18.93
N GLY A 44 -25.92 9.36 -19.20
CA GLY A 44 -27.04 8.43 -19.03
C GLY A 44 -27.38 8.08 -17.58
N ILE A 45 -26.96 8.91 -16.61
CA ILE A 45 -27.19 8.71 -15.18
C ILE A 45 -27.88 9.94 -14.56
N THR A 46 -28.52 9.72 -13.41
CA THR A 46 -29.02 10.83 -12.57
C THR A 46 -28.04 11.05 -11.43
N ILE A 47 -27.38 12.22 -11.40
CA ILE A 47 -26.41 12.56 -10.36
C ILE A 47 -27.13 13.11 -9.13
N PHE A 48 -28.17 13.92 -9.36
CA PHE A 48 -28.90 14.65 -8.31
C PHE A 48 -30.38 14.36 -8.31
N GLY A 49 -30.91 13.93 -7.18
CA GLY A 49 -32.34 13.87 -6.89
C GLY A 49 -32.82 15.16 -6.21
N ARG A 50 -34.13 15.44 -6.30
CA ARG A 50 -34.79 16.59 -5.64
C ARG A 50 -35.67 16.11 -4.49
N SER A 51 -35.62 16.83 -3.38
CA SER A 51 -36.49 16.60 -2.22
C SER A 51 -37.02 17.92 -1.70
N ALA A 52 -38.00 17.89 -0.78
CA ALA A 52 -38.51 19.09 -0.11
C ALA A 52 -37.42 19.84 0.69
N LYS A 53 -36.30 19.19 1.01
CA LYS A 53 -35.16 19.76 1.74
C LYS A 53 -34.04 20.26 0.83
N GLY A 54 -34.16 20.14 -0.49
CA GLY A 54 -33.17 20.57 -1.46
C GLY A 54 -32.73 19.45 -2.41
N VAL A 55 -31.46 19.48 -2.81
CA VAL A 55 -30.85 18.55 -3.72
C VAL A 55 -30.06 17.50 -2.91
N TYR A 56 -30.22 16.22 -3.24
CA TYR A 56 -29.41 15.12 -2.67
C TYR A 56 -28.67 14.37 -3.79
N VAL A 57 -27.56 13.75 -3.48
CA VAL A 57 -26.76 12.96 -4.41
C VAL A 57 -27.34 11.54 -4.49
N THR A 58 -27.49 10.99 -5.70
CA THR A 58 -27.89 9.60 -5.90
C THR A 58 -26.70 8.64 -5.67
N PRO A 59 -26.91 7.32 -5.52
CA PRO A 59 -25.80 6.36 -5.43
C PRO A 59 -24.87 6.42 -6.65
N GLU A 60 -25.40 6.47 -7.87
CA GLU A 60 -24.63 6.63 -9.10
C GLU A 60 -23.91 7.98 -9.16
N GLY A 61 -24.57 9.03 -8.63
CA GLY A 61 -24.00 10.36 -8.50
C GLY A 61 -22.80 10.39 -7.54
N GLU A 62 -22.84 9.67 -6.43
CA GLU A 62 -21.72 9.63 -5.49
C GLU A 62 -20.48 8.96 -6.10
N GLU A 63 -20.68 7.87 -6.85
CA GLU A 63 -19.60 7.21 -7.59
C GLU A 63 -18.99 8.16 -8.64
N PHE A 64 -19.83 8.78 -9.46
CA PHE A 64 -19.42 9.77 -10.46
C PHE A 64 -18.65 10.94 -9.83
N LEU A 65 -19.16 11.53 -8.74
CA LEU A 65 -18.51 12.63 -8.05
C LEU A 65 -17.14 12.24 -7.47
N GLY A 66 -16.96 10.98 -7.09
CA GLY A 66 -15.67 10.43 -6.72
C GLY A 66 -14.64 10.52 -7.86
N TYR A 67 -15.04 10.17 -9.09
CA TYR A 67 -14.19 10.35 -10.29
C TYR A 67 -14.01 11.82 -10.67
N ALA A 68 -15.06 12.61 -10.60
CA ALA A 68 -15.00 14.04 -10.92
C ALA A 68 -13.99 14.79 -10.04
N ARG A 69 -13.99 14.55 -8.73
CA ARG A 69 -13.02 15.15 -7.79
C ARG A 69 -11.58 14.76 -8.13
N LYS A 70 -11.33 13.49 -8.51
CA LYS A 70 -10.00 13.03 -8.92
C LYS A 70 -9.50 13.74 -10.18
N ILE A 71 -10.36 13.84 -11.21
CA ILE A 71 -10.05 14.55 -12.46
C ILE A 71 -9.71 16.01 -12.19
N LEU A 72 -10.54 16.69 -11.39
CA LEU A 72 -10.32 18.09 -11.05
C LEU A 72 -9.02 18.30 -10.27
N SER A 73 -8.72 17.43 -9.31
CA SER A 73 -7.45 17.47 -8.58
C SER A 73 -6.23 17.30 -9.50
N GLN A 74 -6.31 16.42 -10.49
CA GLN A 74 -5.24 16.26 -11.49
C GLN A 74 -5.07 17.51 -12.37
N ILE A 75 -6.16 18.17 -12.73
CA ILE A 75 -6.10 19.44 -13.47
C ILE A 75 -5.47 20.54 -12.61
N ASP A 76 -5.88 20.66 -11.35
CA ASP A 76 -5.32 21.63 -10.42
C ASP A 76 -3.81 21.38 -10.21
N GLU A 77 -3.35 20.10 -10.16
CA GLU A 77 -1.94 19.74 -10.11
C GLU A 77 -1.18 20.21 -11.37
N VAL A 78 -1.73 19.96 -12.56
CA VAL A 78 -1.14 20.42 -13.82
C VAL A 78 -1.09 21.96 -13.87
N GLU A 79 -2.16 22.63 -13.49
CA GLU A 79 -2.19 24.10 -13.44
C GLU A 79 -1.16 24.67 -12.43
N ALA A 80 -1.01 24.02 -11.28
CA ALA A 80 -0.02 24.42 -10.29
C ALA A 80 1.42 24.27 -10.81
N ILE A 81 1.73 23.21 -11.57
CA ILE A 81 3.04 22.99 -12.19
C ILE A 81 3.37 24.12 -13.18
N TYR A 82 2.45 24.55 -14.01
CA TYR A 82 2.72 25.49 -15.10
C TYR A 82 2.45 26.95 -14.78
N LYS A 83 1.51 27.27 -13.87
CA LYS A 83 1.16 28.66 -13.54
C LYS A 83 2.01 29.28 -12.44
N SER A 84 2.56 28.46 -11.52
CA SER A 84 3.26 29.00 -10.35
C SER A 84 4.73 29.34 -10.58
N GLY A 85 5.35 28.94 -11.70
CA GLY A 85 6.80 29.05 -11.89
C GLY A 85 7.60 28.36 -10.75
N ALA A 86 6.91 27.64 -9.88
CA ALA A 86 7.52 26.91 -8.78
C ALA A 86 8.33 25.72 -9.33
N PRO A 87 9.48 25.40 -8.73
CA PRO A 87 10.24 24.22 -9.12
C PRO A 87 9.34 22.99 -9.06
N VAL A 88 9.47 22.12 -10.07
CA VAL A 88 8.69 20.88 -10.19
C VAL A 88 8.78 20.11 -8.87
N ARG A 89 7.64 19.90 -8.22
CA ARG A 89 7.57 19.17 -6.97
C ARG A 89 7.93 17.71 -7.23
N GLN A 90 9.03 17.27 -6.64
CA GLN A 90 9.41 15.87 -6.72
C GLN A 90 8.36 15.00 -6.02
N ARG A 91 7.90 13.96 -6.68
CA ARG A 91 6.91 13.04 -6.10
C ARG A 91 7.39 11.60 -6.22
N PHE A 92 7.45 10.92 -5.09
CA PHE A 92 7.74 9.50 -5.01
C PHE A 92 6.67 8.80 -4.18
N SER A 93 6.19 7.64 -4.65
CA SER A 93 5.19 6.89 -3.91
C SER A 93 5.37 5.39 -4.08
N ILE A 94 5.49 4.69 -2.95
CA ILE A 94 5.64 3.25 -2.93
C ILE A 94 4.79 2.57 -1.86
N SER A 95 4.21 1.43 -2.22
CA SER A 95 3.47 0.57 -1.30
C SER A 95 4.19 -0.78 -1.19
N VAL A 96 4.50 -1.23 0.04
CA VAL A 96 5.43 -2.33 0.30
C VAL A 96 4.91 -3.31 1.36
N PRO A 97 5.41 -4.55 1.40
CA PRO A 97 5.17 -5.45 2.53
C PRO A 97 5.92 -4.95 3.78
N ARG A 98 5.49 -5.40 4.94
CA ARG A 98 6.16 -5.14 6.21
C ARG A 98 7.49 -5.88 6.28
N ALA A 99 8.58 -5.21 5.90
CA ALA A 99 9.91 -5.80 5.79
C ALA A 99 11.02 -4.86 6.25
N SER A 100 11.87 -5.35 7.15
CA SER A 100 12.93 -4.53 7.76
C SER A 100 13.98 -4.08 6.75
N TYR A 101 14.35 -4.93 5.79
CA TYR A 101 15.33 -4.55 4.77
C TYR A 101 14.78 -3.50 3.80
N ILE A 102 13.47 -3.53 3.46
CA ILE A 102 12.84 -2.53 2.60
C ILE A 102 12.78 -1.18 3.33
N SER A 103 12.41 -1.20 4.61
CA SER A 103 12.37 0.04 5.40
C SER A 103 13.78 0.61 5.63
N ALA A 104 14.81 -0.23 5.76
CA ALA A 104 16.20 0.21 5.80
C ALA A 104 16.63 0.85 4.46
N ALA A 105 16.27 0.23 3.33
CA ALA A 105 16.49 0.81 1.99
C ALA A 105 15.83 2.18 1.87
N PHE A 106 14.57 2.29 2.30
CA PHE A 106 13.84 3.56 2.26
C PHE A 106 14.48 4.63 3.16
N ALA A 107 14.99 4.26 4.33
CA ALA A 107 15.71 5.16 5.21
C ALA A 107 17.02 5.70 4.57
N GLN A 108 17.74 4.87 3.80
CA GLN A 108 18.91 5.33 3.06
C GLN A 108 18.51 6.21 1.86
N PHE A 109 17.48 5.82 1.12
CA PHE A 109 16.92 6.64 0.04
C PHE A 109 16.50 8.03 0.53
N SER A 110 15.85 8.12 1.68
CA SER A 110 15.41 9.42 2.23
C SER A 110 16.53 10.40 2.50
N LYS A 111 17.77 9.94 2.71
CA LYS A 111 18.95 10.80 2.89
C LYS A 111 19.45 11.43 1.58
N ARG A 112 18.98 10.93 0.44
CA ARG A 112 19.34 11.44 -0.88
C ARG A 112 18.39 12.52 -1.40
N LEU A 113 17.28 12.73 -0.70
CA LEU A 113 16.33 13.77 -1.06
C LEU A 113 17.02 15.14 -0.93
N GLY A 114 17.04 15.87 -2.05
CA GLY A 114 17.61 17.23 -2.11
C GLY A 114 16.75 18.26 -1.36
N PRO A 115 17.19 19.54 -1.35
CA PRO A 115 16.47 20.63 -0.70
C PRO A 115 15.18 21.05 -1.44
N GLU A 116 14.89 20.46 -2.57
CA GLU A 116 13.72 20.77 -3.39
C GLU A 116 12.42 20.32 -2.74
N ARG A 117 11.30 20.93 -3.13
CA ARG A 117 10.00 20.50 -2.64
C ARG A 117 9.71 19.08 -3.09
N ALA A 118 9.51 18.17 -2.13
CA ALA A 118 9.21 16.77 -2.39
C ALA A 118 7.99 16.28 -1.60
N GLU A 119 7.20 15.41 -2.21
CA GLU A 119 6.15 14.62 -1.55
C GLU A 119 6.49 13.15 -1.67
N ILE A 120 6.75 12.52 -0.53
CA ILE A 120 7.19 11.14 -0.46
C ILE A 120 6.17 10.31 0.31
N PHE A 121 5.62 9.30 -0.34
CA PHE A 121 4.62 8.39 0.25
C PHE A 121 5.21 6.99 0.37
N TYR A 122 5.37 6.51 1.58
CA TYR A 122 5.78 5.15 1.90
C TYR A 122 4.69 4.47 2.73
N LYS A 123 4.14 3.36 2.22
CA LYS A 123 3.04 2.66 2.87
C LYS A 123 3.31 1.18 3.00
N GLU A 124 3.35 0.69 4.22
CA GLU A 124 3.42 -0.74 4.50
C GLU A 124 2.01 -1.36 4.50
N THR A 125 1.83 -2.49 3.78
CA THR A 125 0.53 -3.16 3.66
C THR A 125 0.68 -4.58 3.09
N ASN A 126 -0.45 -5.27 2.84
CA ASN A 126 -0.46 -6.60 2.22
C ASN A 126 -0.44 -6.53 0.67
N ALA A 127 -0.19 -7.68 0.03
CA ALA A 127 -0.06 -7.79 -1.42
C ALA A 127 -1.28 -7.26 -2.19
N MET A 128 -2.51 -7.56 -1.75
CA MET A 128 -3.72 -7.05 -2.43
C MET A 128 -3.82 -5.53 -2.38
N ARG A 129 -3.54 -4.95 -1.22
CA ARG A 129 -3.59 -3.49 -1.06
C ARG A 129 -2.48 -2.80 -1.85
N VAL A 130 -1.31 -3.44 -2.02
CA VAL A 130 -0.25 -2.92 -2.90
C VAL A 130 -0.78 -2.78 -4.33
N ILE A 131 -1.36 -3.85 -4.89
CA ILE A 131 -1.92 -3.83 -6.24
C ILE A 131 -3.02 -2.77 -6.35
N ARG A 132 -3.94 -2.74 -5.39
CA ARG A 132 -5.01 -1.74 -5.36
C ARG A 132 -4.46 -0.31 -5.29
N ASN A 133 -3.43 -0.06 -4.49
CA ASN A 133 -2.83 1.26 -4.37
C ASN A 133 -2.25 1.74 -5.70
N ILE A 134 -1.60 0.86 -6.49
CA ILE A 134 -1.11 1.22 -7.83
C ILE A 134 -2.25 1.47 -8.80
N LEU A 135 -3.29 0.65 -8.77
CA LEU A 135 -4.39 0.75 -9.73
C LEU A 135 -5.33 1.92 -9.46
N THR A 136 -5.58 2.27 -8.18
CA THR A 136 -6.66 3.19 -7.80
C THR A 136 -6.25 4.36 -6.90
N ALA A 137 -5.08 4.31 -6.24
CA ALA A 137 -4.66 5.30 -5.24
C ALA A 137 -3.38 6.06 -5.63
N ASP A 138 -3.01 6.04 -6.93
CA ASP A 138 -1.89 6.79 -7.51
C ASP A 138 -0.50 6.49 -6.92
N TYR A 139 -0.31 5.30 -6.32
CA TYR A 139 1.02 4.83 -6.02
C TYR A 139 1.72 4.39 -7.32
N LYS A 140 2.96 4.81 -7.53
CA LYS A 140 3.71 4.52 -8.75
C LYS A 140 4.43 3.18 -8.69
N LEU A 141 5.01 2.87 -7.52
CA LEU A 141 5.71 1.62 -7.27
C LEU A 141 4.99 0.78 -6.21
N GLY A 142 5.23 -0.52 -6.26
CA GLY A 142 4.82 -1.46 -5.23
C GLY A 142 5.81 -2.60 -5.09
N ILE A 143 5.86 -3.21 -3.91
CA ILE A 143 6.53 -4.49 -3.71
C ILE A 143 5.49 -5.49 -3.23
N LEU A 144 5.31 -6.57 -3.99
CA LEU A 144 4.47 -7.70 -3.59
C LEU A 144 5.32 -8.73 -2.86
N ARG A 145 4.79 -9.26 -1.76
CA ARG A 145 5.34 -10.46 -1.10
C ARG A 145 4.33 -11.58 -1.17
N TYR A 146 4.77 -12.76 -1.63
CA TYR A 146 3.97 -13.97 -1.69
C TYR A 146 4.85 -15.22 -1.63
N ALA A 147 4.27 -16.35 -1.21
CA ALA A 147 4.96 -17.63 -1.27
C ALA A 147 5.16 -18.08 -2.73
N SER A 148 6.32 -18.64 -3.06
CA SER A 148 6.68 -19.03 -4.43
C SER A 148 5.69 -20.00 -5.08
N SER A 149 4.93 -20.75 -4.29
CA SER A 149 3.81 -21.59 -4.76
C SER A 149 2.72 -20.82 -5.51
N TYR A 150 2.59 -19.51 -5.27
CA TYR A 150 1.63 -18.63 -5.95
C TYR A 150 2.23 -17.86 -7.13
N ASP A 151 3.46 -18.15 -7.56
CA ASP A 151 4.17 -17.37 -8.58
C ASP A 151 3.39 -17.26 -9.91
N LYS A 152 2.89 -18.40 -10.39
CA LYS A 152 2.07 -18.44 -11.62
C LYS A 152 0.84 -17.53 -11.51
N TYR A 153 0.12 -17.65 -10.41
CA TYR A 153 -1.08 -16.85 -10.15
C TYR A 153 -0.78 -15.34 -10.16
N PHE A 154 0.27 -14.91 -9.44
CA PHE A 154 0.60 -13.49 -9.39
C PHE A 154 1.10 -12.95 -10.74
N LYS A 155 1.88 -13.72 -11.50
CA LYS A 155 2.33 -13.33 -12.84
C LYS A 155 1.18 -13.14 -13.82
N GLU A 156 0.25 -14.09 -13.87
CA GLU A 156 -0.95 -14.00 -14.72
C GLU A 156 -1.80 -12.78 -14.34
N MET A 157 -2.05 -12.58 -13.05
CA MET A 157 -2.82 -11.43 -12.56
C MET A 157 -2.13 -10.08 -12.85
N LEU A 158 -0.81 -9.98 -12.71
CA LEU A 158 -0.08 -8.74 -13.05
C LEU A 158 -0.22 -8.42 -14.53
N ASP A 159 -0.10 -9.43 -15.40
CA ASP A 159 -0.25 -9.27 -16.84
C ASP A 159 -1.66 -8.80 -17.22
N GLU A 160 -2.69 -9.45 -16.70
CA GLU A 160 -4.11 -9.07 -16.90
C GLU A 160 -4.40 -7.63 -16.46
N LYS A 161 -3.73 -7.15 -15.40
CA LYS A 161 -3.92 -5.79 -14.86
C LYS A 161 -3.00 -4.74 -15.49
N GLY A 162 -2.22 -5.11 -16.51
CA GLY A 162 -1.29 -4.19 -17.19
C GLY A 162 -0.15 -3.72 -16.27
N LEU A 163 0.30 -4.57 -15.35
CA LEU A 163 1.42 -4.31 -14.46
C LEU A 163 2.67 -5.08 -14.92
N THR A 164 3.83 -4.47 -14.73
CA THR A 164 5.15 -5.12 -14.84
C THR A 164 5.54 -5.65 -13.48
N GLY A 165 6.18 -6.83 -13.45
CA GLY A 165 6.73 -7.42 -12.23
C GLY A 165 8.19 -7.82 -12.43
N GLU A 166 9.08 -7.34 -11.55
CA GLU A 166 10.50 -7.66 -11.53
C GLU A 166 10.88 -8.32 -10.20
N LEU A 167 11.59 -9.44 -10.26
CA LEU A 167 12.02 -10.13 -9.04
C LEU A 167 13.05 -9.29 -8.29
N VAL A 168 12.72 -8.92 -7.06
CA VAL A 168 13.65 -8.27 -6.14
C VAL A 168 14.51 -9.32 -5.45
N THR A 169 13.88 -10.32 -4.83
CA THR A 169 14.58 -11.36 -4.07
C THR A 169 13.69 -12.56 -3.78
N GLU A 170 14.34 -13.68 -3.45
CA GLU A 170 13.72 -14.87 -2.84
C GLU A 170 14.39 -15.13 -1.48
N PHE A 171 13.64 -15.59 -0.50
CA PHE A 171 14.17 -15.85 0.84
C PHE A 171 13.27 -16.81 1.62
N HIS A 172 13.84 -17.39 2.68
CA HIS A 172 13.07 -18.09 3.71
C HIS A 172 12.80 -17.15 4.88
N TYR A 173 11.63 -17.28 5.51
CA TYR A 173 11.40 -16.61 6.78
C TYR A 173 12.33 -17.17 7.87
N VAL A 174 12.74 -16.29 8.75
CA VAL A 174 13.43 -16.60 10.00
C VAL A 174 12.53 -16.25 11.19
N LEU A 175 12.81 -16.86 12.32
CA LEU A 175 12.18 -16.54 13.59
C LEU A 175 12.83 -15.28 14.17
N LEU A 176 12.02 -14.32 14.55
CA LEU A 176 12.42 -13.13 15.30
C LEU A 176 11.86 -13.22 16.70
N MET A 177 12.69 -13.04 17.72
CA MET A 177 12.32 -13.14 19.12
C MET A 177 13.20 -12.26 20.01
N ASN A 178 12.79 -12.04 21.25
CA ASN A 178 13.60 -11.37 22.25
C ASN A 178 14.92 -12.15 22.50
N GLU A 179 16.02 -11.45 22.78
CA GLU A 179 17.29 -12.09 23.14
C GLU A 179 17.20 -12.93 24.43
N LYS A 180 16.19 -12.64 25.30
CA LYS A 180 15.88 -13.39 26.51
C LYS A 180 14.86 -14.51 26.30
N HIS A 181 14.39 -14.74 25.06
CA HIS A 181 13.47 -15.83 24.76
C HIS A 181 14.12 -17.19 25.10
N PRO A 182 13.38 -18.15 25.68
CA PRO A 182 13.95 -19.46 26.04
C PRO A 182 14.65 -20.19 24.88
N LEU A 183 14.22 -19.94 23.64
CA LEU A 183 14.84 -20.52 22.46
C LEU A 183 15.97 -19.67 21.86
N ALA A 184 16.24 -18.48 22.39
CA ALA A 184 17.23 -17.56 21.81
C ALA A 184 18.66 -18.13 21.75
N GLY A 185 19.01 -19.06 22.65
CA GLY A 185 20.30 -19.75 22.67
C GLY A 185 20.43 -20.92 21.70
N LYS A 186 19.34 -21.39 21.06
CA LYS A 186 19.39 -22.49 20.09
C LYS A 186 19.86 -21.99 18.72
N GLU A 187 20.70 -22.72 18.03
CA GLU A 187 21.12 -22.40 16.66
C GLU A 187 20.00 -22.67 15.67
N THR A 188 19.27 -23.76 15.84
CA THR A 188 18.13 -24.17 15.03
C THR A 188 16.92 -24.49 15.90
N ILE A 189 15.74 -24.16 15.41
CA ILE A 189 14.46 -24.32 16.13
C ILE A 189 13.54 -25.17 15.25
N SER A 190 12.87 -26.16 15.85
CA SER A 190 11.84 -26.99 15.19
C SER A 190 10.44 -26.38 15.41
N PHE A 191 9.45 -26.81 14.63
CA PHE A 191 8.03 -26.44 14.90
C PHE A 191 7.56 -26.93 16.27
N ALA A 192 8.03 -28.10 16.73
CA ALA A 192 7.70 -28.63 18.04
C ALA A 192 8.18 -27.72 19.19
N ASP A 193 9.35 -27.09 19.03
CA ASP A 193 9.89 -26.15 20.02
C ASP A 193 9.02 -24.90 20.16
N LEU A 194 8.28 -24.50 19.13
CA LEU A 194 7.49 -23.27 19.11
C LEU A 194 6.10 -23.41 19.77
N ARG A 195 5.60 -24.62 19.93
CA ARG A 195 4.24 -24.88 20.48
C ARG A 195 3.95 -24.21 21.82
N PRO A 196 4.88 -24.15 22.80
CA PRO A 196 4.60 -23.49 24.09
C PRO A 196 4.49 -21.98 24.03
N PHE A 197 4.96 -21.35 22.94
CA PHE A 197 5.14 -19.91 22.81
C PHE A 197 4.00 -19.23 22.05
N ILE A 198 4.03 -17.90 22.00
CA ILE A 198 3.00 -17.09 21.37
C ILE A 198 3.53 -16.55 20.05
N GLU A 199 2.88 -16.90 18.95
CA GLU A 199 3.19 -16.33 17.64
C GLU A 199 2.56 -14.94 17.50
N ILE A 200 3.36 -13.95 17.12
CA ILE A 200 2.87 -12.67 16.61
C ILE A 200 2.74 -12.81 15.10
N ALA A 201 1.52 -12.65 14.59
CA ALA A 201 1.24 -12.78 13.16
C ALA A 201 0.54 -11.53 12.62
N HIS A 202 0.74 -11.22 11.33
CA HIS A 202 -0.06 -10.19 10.69
C HIS A 202 -1.48 -10.69 10.44
N ALA A 203 -2.46 -9.85 10.77
CA ALA A 203 -3.89 -10.20 10.70
C ALA A 203 -4.42 -10.31 9.27
N ASP A 204 -3.66 -9.83 8.29
CA ASP A 204 -4.08 -9.66 6.90
C ASP A 204 -3.18 -10.40 5.87
N PRO A 205 -2.82 -11.69 6.06
CA PRO A 205 -2.23 -12.46 4.98
C PRO A 205 -3.27 -12.59 3.87
N TYR A 206 -2.92 -12.23 2.65
CA TYR A 206 -3.90 -12.21 1.58
C TYR A 206 -3.31 -12.56 0.21
N VAL A 207 -3.95 -13.51 -0.45
CA VAL A 207 -3.77 -13.78 -1.88
C VAL A 207 -5.11 -13.48 -2.55
N PRO A 208 -5.16 -12.54 -3.53
CA PRO A 208 -6.41 -12.25 -4.24
C PRO A 208 -7.03 -13.52 -4.83
N SER A 209 -8.36 -13.58 -4.83
CA SER A 209 -9.16 -14.70 -5.34
C SER A 209 -9.06 -16.02 -4.54
N LEU A 210 -8.27 -16.09 -3.48
CA LEU A 210 -8.29 -17.23 -2.56
C LEU A 210 -9.10 -16.90 -1.29
N PRO A 211 -9.88 -17.84 -0.78
CA PRO A 211 -10.57 -17.69 0.50
C PRO A 211 -9.55 -17.42 1.63
N LEU A 212 -9.84 -16.45 2.49
CA LEU A 212 -8.97 -16.11 3.62
C LEU A 212 -8.66 -17.32 4.52
N ALA A 213 -9.61 -18.24 4.66
CA ALA A 213 -9.42 -19.48 5.41
C ALA A 213 -8.32 -20.37 4.78
N THR A 214 -8.27 -20.48 3.45
CA THR A 214 -7.24 -21.23 2.74
C THR A 214 -5.88 -20.59 2.91
N VAL A 215 -5.79 -19.27 2.71
CA VAL A 215 -4.53 -18.52 2.88
C VAL A 215 -4.04 -18.62 4.33
N LYS A 216 -4.91 -18.45 5.31
CA LYS A 216 -4.54 -18.59 6.73
C LYS A 216 -4.05 -19.98 7.06
N LYS A 217 -4.70 -21.03 6.56
CA LYS A 217 -4.29 -22.43 6.81
C LYS A 217 -2.90 -22.73 6.25
N GLU A 218 -2.57 -22.15 5.08
CA GLU A 218 -1.25 -22.33 4.47
C GLU A 218 -0.15 -21.48 5.11
N GLU A 219 -0.48 -20.24 5.50
CA GLU A 219 0.49 -19.28 6.04
C GLU A 219 0.70 -19.42 7.56
N LEU A 220 -0.30 -19.91 8.28
CA LEU A 220 -0.28 -20.06 9.73
C LEU A 220 -0.42 -21.55 10.09
N PRO A 221 0.68 -22.25 10.43
CA PRO A 221 0.65 -23.68 10.79
C PRO A 221 -0.35 -23.95 11.92
N ASP A 222 -1.12 -25.03 11.80
CA ASP A 222 -2.11 -25.44 12.80
C ASP A 222 -1.48 -25.84 14.15
N ASP A 223 -0.17 -26.07 14.17
CA ASP A 223 0.58 -26.52 15.35
C ASP A 223 0.79 -25.43 16.43
N ILE A 224 0.45 -24.19 16.15
CA ILE A 224 0.58 -23.07 17.11
C ILE A 224 -0.78 -22.65 17.62
N ASP A 225 -1.05 -22.90 18.90
CA ASP A 225 -2.36 -22.65 19.53
C ASP A 225 -2.56 -21.21 20.00
N ARG A 226 -1.46 -20.47 20.25
CA ARG A 226 -1.51 -19.12 20.82
C ARG A 226 -0.97 -18.10 19.86
N ARG A 227 -1.84 -17.13 19.41
CA ARG A 227 -1.46 -16.09 18.46
C ARG A 227 -1.95 -14.71 18.89
N ILE A 228 -1.11 -13.69 18.65
CA ILE A 228 -1.46 -12.29 18.70
C ILE A 228 -1.46 -11.76 17.27
N PHE A 229 -2.60 -11.26 16.81
CA PHE A 229 -2.71 -10.68 15.49
C PHE A 229 -2.47 -9.17 15.53
N VAL A 230 -1.50 -8.70 14.75
CA VAL A 230 -1.15 -7.28 14.63
C VAL A 230 -1.41 -6.78 13.20
N PHE A 231 -1.76 -5.50 13.08
CA PHE A 231 -1.94 -4.83 11.80
C PHE A 231 -0.76 -3.90 11.48
N GLU A 232 -0.24 -3.25 12.51
CA GLU A 232 0.83 -2.25 12.39
C GLU A 232 2.19 -2.83 12.76
N ARG A 233 3.22 -2.48 11.97
CA ARG A 233 4.57 -3.00 12.20
C ARG A 233 5.21 -2.48 13.49
N ALA A 234 4.90 -1.26 13.90
CA ALA A 234 5.48 -0.69 15.12
C ALA A 234 5.16 -1.55 16.35
N SER A 235 3.90 -1.97 16.51
CA SER A 235 3.44 -2.77 17.65
C SER A 235 4.15 -4.12 17.79
N GLN A 236 4.64 -4.71 16.69
CA GLN A 236 5.34 -6.00 16.74
C GLN A 236 6.66 -5.93 17.52
N TYR A 237 7.40 -4.82 17.41
CA TYR A 237 8.68 -4.67 18.10
C TYR A 237 8.49 -4.49 19.59
N ASP A 238 7.49 -3.70 20.00
CA ASP A 238 7.15 -3.51 21.42
C ASP A 238 6.69 -4.83 22.04
N LEU A 239 5.85 -5.60 21.35
CA LEU A 239 5.40 -6.91 21.81
C LEU A 239 6.56 -7.89 21.98
N LEU A 240 7.44 -8.01 20.97
CA LEU A 240 8.62 -8.88 21.03
C LEU A 240 9.58 -8.46 22.15
N GLN A 241 9.76 -7.15 22.36
CA GLN A 241 10.66 -6.62 23.38
C GLN A 241 10.12 -6.83 24.79
N GLN A 242 8.83 -6.58 25.01
CA GLN A 242 8.22 -6.61 26.33
C GLN A 242 7.77 -8.01 26.79
N ASN A 243 7.51 -8.92 25.84
CA ASN A 243 7.09 -10.29 26.14
C ASN A 243 8.08 -11.32 25.58
N PRO A 244 9.03 -11.82 26.38
CA PRO A 244 10.02 -12.80 25.96
C PRO A 244 9.45 -14.17 25.55
N GLU A 245 8.16 -14.44 25.77
CA GLU A 245 7.51 -15.68 25.30
C GLU A 245 6.95 -15.56 23.88
N THR A 246 7.21 -14.45 23.17
CA THR A 246 6.69 -14.20 21.84
C THR A 246 7.75 -14.39 20.77
N PHE A 247 7.32 -14.85 19.61
CA PHE A 247 8.13 -14.93 18.38
C PHE A 247 7.32 -14.50 17.17
N MET A 248 8.01 -14.23 16.06
CA MET A 248 7.40 -13.85 14.79
C MET A 248 8.20 -14.38 13.61
N TRP A 249 7.51 -14.78 12.53
CA TRP A 249 8.12 -15.08 11.24
C TRP A 249 8.36 -13.80 10.45
N VAL A 250 9.60 -13.55 10.06
CA VAL A 250 9.98 -12.34 9.33
C VAL A 250 10.96 -12.65 8.20
N SER A 251 11.05 -11.79 7.19
CA SER A 251 12.24 -11.76 6.34
C SER A 251 13.45 -11.34 7.17
N PRO A 252 14.66 -11.81 6.85
CA PRO A 252 15.86 -11.39 7.57
C PRO A 252 15.89 -9.88 7.79
N ALA A 253 16.23 -9.47 9.02
CA ALA A 253 16.25 -8.09 9.45
C ALA A 253 17.69 -7.59 9.65
N PRO A 254 17.96 -6.29 9.44
CA PRO A 254 19.25 -5.68 9.70
C PRO A 254 19.70 -5.84 11.16
N GLU A 255 20.99 -6.12 11.38
CA GLU A 255 21.57 -6.25 12.72
C GLU A 255 21.33 -5.01 13.60
N ASP A 256 21.38 -3.80 13.01
CA ASP A 256 21.10 -2.57 13.75
C ASP A 256 19.66 -2.52 14.28
N THR A 257 18.71 -3.11 13.56
CA THR A 257 17.33 -3.27 14.02
C THR A 257 17.28 -4.26 15.18
N LEU A 258 17.96 -5.40 15.07
CA LEU A 258 18.02 -6.41 16.11
C LEU A 258 18.59 -5.82 17.41
N ARG A 259 19.74 -5.17 17.34
CA ARG A 259 20.38 -4.52 18.49
C ARG A 259 19.49 -3.46 19.14
N ARG A 260 18.85 -2.62 18.33
CA ARG A 260 17.99 -1.53 18.82
C ARG A 260 16.86 -2.03 19.71
N TYR A 261 16.29 -3.18 19.37
CA TYR A 261 15.14 -3.74 20.08
C TYR A 261 15.49 -4.93 20.99
N GLY A 262 16.76 -5.29 21.16
CA GLY A 262 17.19 -6.45 21.95
C GLY A 262 16.62 -7.76 21.42
N LEU A 263 16.66 -7.95 20.08
CA LEU A 263 16.09 -9.09 19.39
C LEU A 263 17.18 -9.96 18.75
N VAL A 264 16.85 -11.22 18.54
CA VAL A 264 17.68 -12.18 17.80
C VAL A 264 16.89 -12.87 16.71
N GLN A 265 17.60 -13.31 15.66
CA GLN A 265 17.03 -14.14 14.59
C GLN A 265 17.52 -15.58 14.74
N ARG A 266 16.64 -16.55 14.43
CA ARG A 266 16.99 -17.98 14.43
C ARG A 266 16.39 -18.67 13.22
N ALA A 267 17.10 -19.65 12.72
CA ALA A 267 16.64 -20.48 11.62
C ALA A 267 15.65 -21.56 12.12
N CYS A 268 14.67 -21.86 11.29
CA CYS A 268 13.82 -23.03 11.43
C CYS A 268 13.88 -23.84 10.12
N PRO A 269 14.77 -24.83 10.01
CA PRO A 269 14.98 -25.58 8.78
C PRO A 269 13.75 -26.36 8.31
N GLU A 270 12.82 -26.65 9.20
CA GLU A 270 11.54 -27.30 8.86
C GLU A 270 10.63 -26.38 8.04
N ASN A 271 10.80 -25.04 8.14
CA ASN A 271 10.08 -24.09 7.32
C ASN A 271 10.75 -23.91 5.96
N GLN A 272 10.41 -24.77 5.02
CA GLN A 272 10.96 -24.75 3.66
C GLN A 272 10.24 -23.79 2.70
N LYS A 273 9.27 -23.01 3.18
CA LYS A 273 8.55 -22.04 2.33
C LYS A 273 9.49 -20.97 1.82
N VAL A 274 9.52 -20.81 0.50
CA VAL A 274 10.24 -19.73 -0.18
C VAL A 274 9.27 -18.59 -0.45
N TYR A 275 9.66 -17.39 -0.08
CA TYR A 275 8.91 -16.16 -0.38
C TYR A 275 9.61 -15.35 -1.45
N ARG A 276 8.82 -14.65 -2.25
CA ARG A 276 9.27 -13.74 -3.30
C ARG A 276 8.83 -12.32 -3.00
N ASP A 277 9.76 -11.38 -3.14
CA ASP A 277 9.45 -9.97 -3.24
C ASP A 277 9.59 -9.54 -4.70
N MET A 278 8.50 -8.98 -5.25
CA MET A 278 8.41 -8.53 -6.65
C MET A 278 8.16 -7.02 -6.67
N LEU A 279 9.05 -6.27 -7.29
CA LEU A 279 8.79 -4.87 -7.63
C LEU A 279 7.75 -4.82 -8.73
N ILE A 280 6.70 -4.02 -8.55
CA ILE A 280 5.63 -3.87 -9.53
C ILE A 280 5.32 -2.40 -9.82
N TYR A 281 4.97 -2.12 -11.06
CA TYR A 281 4.52 -0.80 -11.53
C TYR A 281 3.69 -0.96 -12.82
N ARG A 282 3.01 0.09 -13.27
CA ARG A 282 2.23 0.04 -14.53
C ARG A 282 3.15 -0.14 -15.74
N LYS A 283 2.74 -0.92 -16.73
CA LYS A 283 3.53 -1.16 -17.99
C LYS A 283 3.84 0.13 -18.75
N ASP A 284 2.96 1.12 -18.67
CA ASP A 284 3.11 2.43 -19.31
C ASP A 284 3.86 3.46 -18.47
N TYR A 285 4.21 3.13 -17.21
CA TYR A 285 4.94 4.02 -16.32
C TYR A 285 6.45 4.00 -16.61
N LYS A 286 7.02 5.19 -16.78
CA LYS A 286 8.47 5.37 -16.90
C LYS A 286 9.07 5.72 -15.55
N LEU A 287 9.99 4.90 -15.09
CA LEU A 287 10.69 5.11 -13.82
C LEU A 287 11.42 6.45 -13.82
N THR A 288 11.19 7.26 -12.79
CA THR A 288 11.87 8.53 -12.54
C THR A 288 13.24 8.31 -11.92
N GLU A 289 14.05 9.37 -11.78
CA GLU A 289 15.33 9.30 -11.06
C GLU A 289 15.13 8.88 -9.60
N LEU A 290 14.11 9.41 -8.91
CA LEU A 290 13.79 9.00 -7.54
C LEU A 290 13.43 7.52 -7.43
N ASP A 291 12.68 6.98 -8.41
CA ASP A 291 12.37 5.56 -8.44
C ASP A 291 13.65 4.72 -8.57
N GLN A 292 14.55 5.12 -9.46
CA GLN A 292 15.84 4.44 -9.68
C GLN A 292 16.75 4.53 -8.47
N ASP A 293 16.78 5.67 -7.79
CA ASP A 293 17.51 5.86 -6.54
C ASP A 293 17.00 4.93 -5.45
N PHE A 294 15.68 4.84 -5.28
CA PHE A 294 15.09 3.88 -4.33
C PHE A 294 15.42 2.43 -4.71
N ILE A 295 15.27 2.04 -5.98
CA ILE A 295 15.60 0.69 -6.46
C ILE A 295 17.08 0.37 -6.20
N THR A 296 17.97 1.34 -6.38
CA THR A 296 19.38 1.20 -6.08
C THR A 296 19.62 0.89 -4.60
N GLU A 297 19.00 1.65 -3.69
CA GLU A 297 19.10 1.39 -2.25
C GLU A 297 18.43 0.08 -1.84
N LEU A 298 17.33 -0.31 -2.49
CA LEU A 298 16.67 -1.61 -2.30
C LEU A 298 17.61 -2.76 -2.68
N CYS A 299 18.31 -2.65 -3.81
CA CYS A 299 19.30 -3.66 -4.24
C CYS A 299 20.49 -3.76 -3.28
N LYS A 300 20.97 -2.63 -2.73
CA LYS A 300 22.03 -2.63 -1.71
C LYS A 300 21.57 -3.31 -0.42
N ALA A 301 20.40 -2.94 0.08
CA ALA A 301 19.82 -3.53 1.29
C ALA A 301 19.59 -5.05 1.13
N ARG A 302 19.09 -5.48 -0.04
CA ARG A 302 18.96 -6.91 -0.36
C ARG A 302 20.31 -7.65 -0.22
N ARG A 303 21.36 -7.15 -0.87
CA ARG A 303 22.68 -7.78 -0.80
C ARG A 303 23.25 -7.81 0.61
N GLN A 304 23.04 -6.74 1.36
CA GLN A 304 23.58 -6.60 2.72
C GLN A 304 22.86 -7.48 3.73
N TYR A 305 21.55 -7.63 3.64
CA TYR A 305 20.73 -8.23 4.70
C TYR A 305 20.16 -9.61 4.38
N LEU A 306 20.10 -9.96 3.09
CA LEU A 306 19.56 -11.25 2.67
C LEU A 306 20.64 -12.22 2.14
N ASN A 307 21.91 -11.78 2.10
CA ASN A 307 23.07 -12.58 1.65
C ASN A 307 22.88 -13.21 0.24
N ILE A 308 22.23 -12.47 -0.68
CA ILE A 308 21.92 -12.93 -2.05
C ILE A 308 22.48 -11.94 -3.08
#